data_2994410936f7325229f818624d665ee9
#
_entry.id   2994410936f7325229f818624d665ee9
#
_cell.length_a   1.000
_cell.length_b   1.000
_cell.length_c   1.000
_cell.angle_alpha   90.00
_cell.angle_beta   90.00
_cell.angle_gamma   90.00
#
_symmetry.space_group_name_H-M   'P 1'
#
loop_
_entity.id
_entity.type
_entity.pdbx_description
1 polymer ?
#
loop_
_entity_poly.entity_id
_entity_poly.type
_entity_poly.pdbx_seq_one_letter_code
_entity_poly.pdbx_strand_id
1 'polypeptide(L)'
;VSVPLYVPSGEGEFVDIRDTKRTYLKLTTPDSDGEFGFFEHHMAPEANGASPHVHKKSTEMFYVVKGEIEFTIGDRKVVGEPGAFAYVPKGEPHGFTNVGKEKATLLIMFYPIYDREDYFRGLGRLTANGRNPSLEELQEHMAKYDQFMV
;
A
#
# COMPACT_ATOMS: atom_id res chain seq x y z
N VAL A 1 1.16 19.75 15.62
CA VAL A 1 -0.06 19.25 16.29
C VAL A 1 -1.06 18.84 15.23
N SER A 2 -1.51 17.59 15.28
CA SER A 2 -2.53 17.11 14.33
C SER A 2 -3.89 17.72 14.68
N VAL A 3 -4.70 17.95 13.65
CA VAL A 3 -6.05 18.51 13.78
C VAL A 3 -7.04 17.53 13.17
N PRO A 4 -8.32 17.59 13.56
CA PRO A 4 -9.32 16.73 12.93
C PRO A 4 -9.35 16.92 11.42
N LEU A 5 -9.51 15.81 10.70
CA LEU A 5 -9.51 15.78 9.25
C LEU A 5 -10.74 15.02 8.75
N TYR A 6 -11.38 15.55 7.71
CA TYR A 6 -12.44 14.86 6.99
C TYR A 6 -12.14 14.90 5.49
N VAL A 7 -12.06 13.73 4.89
CA VAL A 7 -11.84 13.59 3.44
C VAL A 7 -13.06 12.87 2.86
N PRO A 8 -13.88 13.57 2.04
CA PRO A 8 -15.06 12.96 1.44
C PRO A 8 -14.74 11.73 0.57
N SER A 9 -15.74 10.89 0.34
CA SER A 9 -15.61 9.73 -0.54
C SER A 9 -15.15 10.15 -1.94
N GLY A 10 -14.16 9.43 -2.49
CA GLY A 10 -13.63 9.69 -3.82
C GLY A 10 -12.73 10.92 -3.93
N GLU A 11 -12.46 11.61 -2.83
CA GLU A 11 -11.62 12.81 -2.80
C GLU A 11 -10.29 12.58 -2.10
N GLY A 12 -9.43 13.58 -2.15
CA GLY A 12 -8.08 13.57 -1.61
C GLY A 12 -7.04 13.37 -2.70
N GLU A 13 -5.78 13.56 -2.31
CA GLU A 13 -4.65 13.32 -3.21
C GLU A 13 -4.60 11.84 -3.59
N PHE A 14 -4.35 11.56 -4.87
CA PHE A 14 -4.13 10.18 -5.32
C PHE A 14 -2.87 10.06 -6.16
N VAL A 15 -2.37 8.84 -6.24
CA VAL A 15 -1.22 8.47 -7.05
C VAL A 15 -1.63 7.29 -7.92
N ASP A 16 -1.41 7.43 -9.24
CA ASP A 16 -1.56 6.30 -10.17
C ASP A 16 -0.21 5.58 -10.27
N ILE A 17 -0.24 4.26 -10.12
CA ILE A 17 0.93 3.40 -10.20
C ILE A 17 0.74 2.45 -11.36
N ARG A 18 1.55 2.59 -12.40
CA ARG A 18 1.32 1.96 -13.70
C ARG A 18 -0.10 2.30 -14.17
N ASP A 19 -0.71 1.49 -14.98
CA ASP A 19 -2.11 1.67 -15.41
C ASP A 19 -3.07 0.78 -14.60
N THR A 20 -2.59 0.17 -13.53
CA THR A 20 -3.32 -0.90 -12.83
C THR A 20 -3.71 -0.57 -11.41
N LYS A 21 -3.15 0.48 -10.82
CA LYS A 21 -3.42 0.81 -9.41
C LYS A 21 -3.57 2.31 -9.20
N ARG A 22 -4.48 2.66 -8.28
CA ARG A 22 -4.61 4.04 -7.77
C ARG A 22 -4.67 4.01 -6.25
N THR A 23 -3.85 4.82 -5.62
CA THR A 23 -3.79 4.93 -4.16
C THR A 23 -4.20 6.34 -3.75
N TYR A 24 -5.27 6.46 -2.94
CA TYR A 24 -5.65 7.71 -2.31
C TYR A 24 -4.93 7.84 -0.99
N LEU A 25 -4.28 8.98 -0.77
CA LEU A 25 -3.51 9.29 0.43
C LEU A 25 -4.44 9.99 1.43
N LYS A 26 -5.20 9.22 2.21
CA LYS A 26 -6.26 9.78 3.07
C LYS A 26 -5.72 10.39 4.36
N LEU A 27 -4.67 9.82 4.92
CA LEU A 27 -4.02 10.33 6.12
C LEU A 27 -2.52 10.18 5.95
N THR A 28 -1.78 11.28 6.07
CA THR A 28 -0.35 11.35 5.79
C THR A 28 0.47 11.71 7.02
N THR A 29 1.78 11.71 6.90
CA THR A 29 2.71 12.02 8.01
C THR A 29 2.41 13.39 8.66
N PRO A 30 2.29 14.50 7.90
CA PRO A 30 1.97 15.76 8.54
C PRO A 30 0.56 15.82 9.16
N ASP A 31 -0.40 15.08 8.61
CA ASP A 31 -1.76 15.09 9.14
C ASP A 31 -1.85 14.46 10.53
N SER A 32 -1.02 13.47 10.82
CA SER A 32 -1.09 12.66 12.04
C SER A 32 0.10 12.85 12.99
N ASP A 33 0.93 13.86 12.77
CA ASP A 33 2.20 14.03 13.49
C ASP A 33 3.09 12.78 13.40
N GLY A 34 3.06 12.10 12.25
CA GLY A 34 3.91 10.93 12.00
C GLY A 34 3.40 9.64 12.64
N GLU A 35 2.21 9.61 13.21
CA GLU A 35 1.70 8.42 13.88
C GLU A 35 1.09 7.41 12.91
N PHE A 36 0.04 7.82 12.17
CA PHE A 36 -0.73 6.90 11.33
C PHE A 36 -0.73 7.30 9.87
N GLY A 37 -0.77 6.28 9.01
CA GLY A 37 -1.09 6.42 7.61
C GLY A 37 -2.35 5.66 7.26
N PHE A 38 -3.18 6.22 6.38
CA PHE A 38 -4.38 5.56 5.88
C PHE A 38 -4.47 5.78 4.38
N PHE A 39 -4.52 4.67 3.63
CA PHE A 39 -4.49 4.69 2.18
C PHE A 39 -5.61 3.81 1.63
N GLU A 40 -6.32 4.32 0.62
CA GLU A 40 -7.33 3.56 -0.09
C GLU A 40 -6.76 3.15 -1.44
N HIS A 41 -6.55 1.85 -1.61
CA HIS A 41 -5.82 1.27 -2.74
C HIS A 41 -6.78 0.54 -3.67
N HIS A 42 -6.84 1.00 -4.92
CA HIS A 42 -7.66 0.40 -5.96
C HIS A 42 -6.79 -0.37 -6.94
N MET A 43 -7.15 -1.60 -7.21
CA MET A 43 -6.38 -2.51 -8.06
C MET A 43 -7.25 -3.03 -9.21
N ALA A 44 -6.75 -2.92 -10.43
CA ALA A 44 -7.38 -3.54 -11.58
C ALA A 44 -7.43 -5.07 -11.41
N PRO A 45 -8.31 -5.77 -12.15
CA PRO A 45 -8.34 -7.22 -12.13
C PRO A 45 -6.96 -7.82 -12.38
N GLU A 46 -6.62 -8.83 -11.61
CA GLU A 46 -5.36 -9.57 -11.70
C GLU A 46 -4.08 -8.73 -11.50
N ALA A 47 -4.22 -7.50 -10.99
CA ALA A 47 -3.07 -6.63 -10.75
C ALA A 47 -2.24 -7.10 -9.56
N ASN A 48 -0.93 -7.13 -9.76
CA ASN A 48 0.01 -7.37 -8.68
C ASN A 48 0.08 -6.14 -7.79
N GLY A 49 0.06 -6.37 -6.48
CA GLY A 49 0.40 -5.37 -5.48
C GLY A 49 1.88 -5.43 -5.15
N ALA A 50 2.22 -5.26 -3.89
CA ALA A 50 3.59 -5.36 -3.44
C ALA A 50 4.05 -6.83 -3.40
N SER A 51 5.21 -7.11 -4.00
CA SER A 51 5.90 -8.39 -3.84
C SER A 51 6.32 -8.59 -2.38
N PRO A 52 6.58 -9.83 -1.93
CA PRO A 52 6.97 -10.05 -0.54
C PRO A 52 8.13 -9.18 -0.09
N HIS A 53 7.92 -8.50 1.03
CA HIS A 53 8.85 -7.55 1.61
C HIS A 53 8.63 -7.44 3.12
N VAL A 54 9.53 -6.74 3.80
CA VAL A 54 9.40 -6.45 5.23
C VAL A 54 9.45 -4.94 5.47
N HIS A 55 8.78 -4.50 6.53
CA HIS A 55 8.96 -3.19 7.15
C HIS A 55 9.62 -3.40 8.51
N LYS A 56 10.70 -2.69 8.77
CA LYS A 56 11.45 -2.81 10.04
C LYS A 56 10.93 -1.86 11.11
N LYS A 57 10.28 -0.76 10.69
CA LYS A 57 9.85 0.33 11.56
C LYS A 57 8.34 0.45 11.70
N SER A 58 7.59 -0.01 10.71
CA SER A 58 6.13 0.14 10.66
C SER A 58 5.42 -1.20 10.80
N THR A 59 4.30 -1.19 11.52
CA THR A 59 3.28 -2.22 11.44
C THR A 59 2.33 -1.85 10.31
N GLU A 60 1.89 -2.84 9.53
CA GLU A 60 0.94 -2.63 8.45
C GLU A 60 -0.34 -3.44 8.68
N MET A 61 -1.48 -2.85 8.33
CA MET A 61 -2.77 -3.50 8.42
C MET A 61 -3.52 -3.33 7.11
N PHE A 62 -4.35 -4.33 6.78
CA PHE A 62 -5.15 -4.36 5.56
C PHE A 62 -6.59 -4.69 5.89
N TYR A 63 -7.50 -4.07 5.14
CA TYR A 63 -8.92 -4.40 5.19
C TYR A 63 -9.45 -4.45 3.76
N VAL A 64 -10.02 -5.59 3.37
CA VAL A 64 -10.59 -5.77 2.03
C VAL A 64 -11.99 -5.18 2.01
N VAL A 65 -12.20 -4.15 1.16
CA VAL A 65 -13.52 -3.51 0.98
C VAL A 65 -14.29 -4.18 -0.14
N LYS A 66 -13.58 -4.53 -1.24
CA LYS A 66 -14.21 -5.08 -2.45
C LYS A 66 -13.20 -5.99 -3.16
N GLY A 67 -13.71 -7.04 -3.78
CA GLY A 67 -12.89 -7.94 -4.58
C GLY A 67 -12.23 -9.04 -3.75
N GLU A 68 -11.23 -9.68 -4.33
CA GLU A 68 -10.52 -10.82 -3.73
C GLU A 68 -9.02 -10.53 -3.73
N ILE A 69 -8.44 -10.47 -2.56
CA ILE A 69 -7.00 -10.21 -2.40
C ILE A 69 -6.32 -11.44 -1.84
N GLU A 70 -5.34 -11.97 -2.55
CA GLU A 70 -4.45 -12.98 -2.00
C GLU A 70 -3.35 -12.28 -1.22
N PHE A 71 -3.27 -12.60 0.08
CA PHE A 71 -2.18 -12.15 0.94
C PHE A 71 -1.16 -13.27 1.11
N THR A 72 0.11 -12.92 0.99
CA THR A 72 1.21 -13.74 1.50
C THR A 72 1.65 -13.12 2.82
N ILE A 73 1.55 -13.86 3.91
CA ILE A 73 1.95 -13.41 5.26
C ILE A 73 2.84 -14.50 5.86
N GLY A 74 4.13 -14.19 5.98
CA GLY A 74 5.12 -15.19 6.32
C GLY A 74 5.17 -16.28 5.25
N ASP A 75 4.93 -17.52 5.64
CA ASP A 75 4.88 -18.68 4.75
C ASP A 75 3.45 -19.07 4.33
N ARG A 76 2.45 -18.30 4.73
CA ARG A 76 1.04 -18.58 4.45
C ARG A 76 0.52 -17.75 3.29
N LYS A 77 -0.34 -18.36 2.48
CA LYS A 77 -1.14 -17.66 1.48
C LYS A 77 -2.60 -17.82 1.83
N VAL A 78 -3.33 -16.70 1.86
CA VAL A 78 -4.77 -16.69 2.12
C VAL A 78 -5.46 -15.74 1.16
N VAL A 79 -6.65 -16.08 0.71
CA VAL A 79 -7.49 -15.20 -0.11
C VAL A 79 -8.49 -14.51 0.80
N GLY A 80 -8.42 -13.19 0.87
CA GLY A 80 -9.34 -12.35 1.63
C GLY A 80 -10.48 -11.85 0.75
N GLU A 81 -11.71 -12.05 1.23
CA GLU A 81 -12.93 -11.50 0.64
C GLU A 81 -13.33 -10.21 1.36
N PRO A 82 -14.32 -9.45 0.87
CA PRO A 82 -14.77 -8.24 1.55
C PRO A 82 -15.06 -8.46 3.03
N GLY A 83 -14.47 -7.64 3.90
CA GLY A 83 -14.52 -7.78 5.35
C GLY A 83 -13.30 -8.48 5.96
N ALA A 84 -12.42 -9.07 5.16
CA ALA A 84 -11.19 -9.69 5.66
C ALA A 84 -10.22 -8.63 6.19
N PHE A 85 -9.54 -8.96 7.27
CA PHE A 85 -8.55 -8.11 7.92
C PHE A 85 -7.23 -8.85 8.10
N ALA A 86 -6.12 -8.18 7.82
CA ALA A 86 -4.78 -8.71 8.05
C ALA A 86 -3.97 -7.73 8.90
N TYR A 87 -3.25 -8.26 9.87
CA TYR A 87 -2.34 -7.52 10.73
C TYR A 87 -0.93 -8.07 10.51
N VAL A 88 0.01 -7.20 10.12
CA VAL A 88 1.38 -7.57 9.82
C VAL A 88 2.32 -6.79 10.73
N PRO A 89 2.89 -7.43 11.76
CA PRO A 89 3.83 -6.75 12.64
C PRO A 89 5.15 -6.45 11.93
N LYS A 90 5.94 -5.57 12.52
CA LYS A 90 7.29 -5.24 12.04
C LYS A 90 8.11 -6.49 11.81
N GLY A 91 8.84 -6.54 10.68
CA GLY A 91 9.74 -7.63 10.36
C GLY A 91 9.09 -8.86 9.73
N GLU A 92 7.76 -8.93 9.67
CA GLU A 92 7.09 -10.07 9.05
C GLU A 92 7.02 -9.92 7.53
N PRO A 93 7.54 -10.89 6.76
CA PRO A 93 7.42 -10.86 5.30
C PRO A 93 5.97 -10.93 4.86
N HIS A 94 5.60 -10.07 3.90
CA HIS A 94 4.23 -10.06 3.37
C HIS A 94 4.16 -9.43 1.98
N GLY A 95 3.08 -9.74 1.28
CA GLY A 95 2.75 -9.17 -0.03
C GLY A 95 1.28 -9.42 -0.33
N PHE A 96 0.79 -8.85 -1.43
CA PHE A 96 -0.61 -9.03 -1.82
C PHE A 96 -0.79 -8.89 -3.33
N THR A 97 -1.85 -9.51 -3.84
CA THR A 97 -2.21 -9.50 -5.26
C THR A 97 -3.73 -9.56 -5.39
N ASN A 98 -4.29 -8.79 -6.34
CA ASN A 98 -5.69 -8.98 -6.72
C ASN A 98 -5.78 -10.22 -7.60
N VAL A 99 -6.31 -11.29 -7.07
CA VAL A 99 -6.46 -12.57 -7.80
C VAL A 99 -7.84 -12.71 -8.43
N GLY A 100 -8.71 -11.73 -8.21
CA GLY A 100 -10.07 -11.74 -8.74
C GLY A 100 -10.15 -11.20 -10.16
N LYS A 101 -11.32 -11.40 -10.78
CA LYS A 101 -11.65 -10.88 -12.12
C LYS A 101 -12.28 -9.49 -12.07
N GLU A 102 -12.52 -8.99 -10.87
CA GLU A 102 -13.11 -7.68 -10.60
C GLU A 102 -12.05 -6.72 -10.06
N LYS A 103 -12.34 -5.43 -10.12
CA LYS A 103 -11.54 -4.43 -9.39
C LYS A 103 -11.63 -4.73 -7.90
N ALA A 104 -10.53 -4.55 -7.21
CA ALA A 104 -10.47 -4.69 -5.76
C ALA A 104 -10.18 -3.35 -5.10
N THR A 105 -10.72 -3.16 -3.90
CA THR A 105 -10.43 -2.01 -3.04
C THR A 105 -9.90 -2.52 -1.72
N LEU A 106 -8.72 -2.05 -1.34
CA LEU A 106 -7.99 -2.46 -0.17
C LEU A 106 -7.66 -1.21 0.66
N LEU A 107 -8.01 -1.21 1.94
CA LEU A 107 -7.53 -0.19 2.87
C LEU A 107 -6.19 -0.66 3.42
N ILE A 108 -5.21 0.24 3.41
CA ILE A 108 -3.86 -0.01 3.92
C ILE A 108 -3.58 1.00 5.01
N MET A 109 -3.16 0.53 6.17
CA MET A 109 -2.87 1.37 7.34
C MET A 109 -1.45 1.09 7.82
N PHE A 110 -0.74 2.14 8.20
CA PHE A 110 0.62 2.07 8.75
C PHE A 110 0.69 2.73 10.12
N TYR A 111 1.44 2.10 11.02
CA TYR A 111 1.74 2.64 12.35
C TYR A 111 3.17 2.25 12.79
N PRO A 112 4.06 3.22 13.02
CA PRO A 112 4.00 4.61 12.55
C PRO A 112 4.05 4.67 11.03
N ILE A 113 3.58 5.78 10.46
CA ILE A 113 3.46 5.93 9.00
C ILE A 113 4.82 5.97 8.28
N TYR A 114 5.82 6.58 8.86
CA TYR A 114 7.18 6.68 8.32
C TYR A 114 7.21 7.15 6.86
N ASP A 115 6.61 8.31 6.58
CA ASP A 115 6.57 8.96 5.26
C ASP A 115 6.08 8.06 4.11
N ARG A 116 5.17 7.16 4.41
CA ARG A 116 4.65 6.20 3.41
C ARG A 116 4.00 6.88 2.22
N GLU A 117 3.40 8.06 2.40
CA GLU A 117 2.87 8.85 1.30
C GLU A 117 3.94 9.17 0.25
N ASP A 118 5.16 9.44 0.67
CA ASP A 118 6.27 9.73 -0.25
C ASP A 118 6.74 8.48 -0.99
N TYR A 119 6.61 7.31 -0.37
CA TYR A 119 6.83 6.05 -1.06
C TYR A 119 5.87 5.92 -2.26
N PHE A 120 4.58 6.13 -2.04
CA PHE A 120 3.58 6.05 -3.11
C PHE A 120 3.80 7.12 -4.18
N ARG A 121 4.06 8.35 -3.79
CA ARG A 121 4.34 9.44 -4.74
C ARG A 121 5.54 9.11 -5.61
N GLY A 122 6.62 8.61 -5.01
CA GLY A 122 7.83 8.21 -5.72
C GLY A 122 7.61 7.04 -6.65
N LEU A 123 6.84 6.04 -6.21
CA LEU A 123 6.50 4.89 -7.04
C LEU A 123 5.68 5.32 -8.26
N GLY A 124 4.74 6.25 -8.07
CA GLY A 124 3.99 6.85 -9.16
C GLY A 124 4.89 7.53 -10.20
N ARG A 125 5.87 8.32 -9.74
CA ARG A 125 6.84 8.97 -10.64
C ARG A 125 7.71 7.97 -11.39
N LEU A 126 8.19 6.94 -10.71
CA LEU A 126 9.04 5.91 -11.31
C LEU A 126 8.33 5.10 -12.39
N THR A 127 7.01 4.99 -12.29
CA THR A 127 6.20 4.17 -13.22
C THR A 127 5.34 5.00 -14.16
N ALA A 128 5.44 6.34 -14.12
CA ALA A 128 4.64 7.24 -14.96
C ALA A 128 5.01 7.11 -16.44
N ASN A 129 4.01 7.38 -17.30
CA ASN A 129 4.22 7.44 -18.76
C ASN A 129 4.82 6.15 -19.35
N GLY A 130 4.42 5.00 -18.84
CA GLY A 130 4.90 3.71 -19.30
C GLY A 130 6.34 3.36 -18.90
N ARG A 131 6.94 4.14 -18.00
CA ARG A 131 8.29 3.84 -17.51
C ARG A 131 8.31 2.52 -16.76
N ASN A 132 9.39 1.78 -16.96
CA ASN A 132 9.61 0.51 -16.28
C ASN A 132 10.94 0.59 -15.52
N PRO A 133 10.91 1.00 -14.25
CA PRO A 133 12.14 1.16 -13.48
C PRO A 133 12.86 -0.18 -13.30
N SER A 134 14.19 -0.13 -13.19
CA SER A 134 14.98 -1.31 -12.89
C SER A 134 14.70 -1.80 -11.48
N LEU A 135 15.05 -3.05 -11.22
CA LEU A 135 14.95 -3.61 -9.86
C LEU A 135 15.77 -2.80 -8.87
N GLU A 136 16.96 -2.36 -9.28
CA GLU A 136 17.84 -1.53 -8.45
C GLU A 136 17.17 -0.19 -8.09
N GLU A 137 16.57 0.51 -9.06
CA GLU A 137 15.86 1.75 -8.82
C GLU A 137 14.69 1.55 -7.84
N LEU A 138 13.94 0.47 -8.01
CA LEU A 138 12.83 0.14 -7.11
C LEU A 138 13.33 -0.15 -5.70
N GLN A 139 14.39 -0.94 -5.55
CA GLN A 139 14.94 -1.29 -4.25
C GLN A 139 15.52 -0.07 -3.51
N GLU A 140 16.19 0.83 -4.23
CA GLU A 140 16.68 2.08 -3.66
C GLU A 140 15.52 2.95 -3.13
N HIS A 141 14.46 3.08 -3.93
CA HIS A 141 13.28 3.84 -3.54
C HIS A 141 12.60 3.20 -2.32
N MET A 142 12.39 1.90 -2.35
CA MET A 142 11.78 1.15 -1.25
C MET A 142 12.55 1.33 0.05
N ALA A 143 13.87 1.20 0.01
CA ALA A 143 14.73 1.28 1.19
C ALA A 143 14.64 2.64 1.89
N LYS A 144 14.42 3.73 1.14
CA LYS A 144 14.23 5.07 1.72
C LYS A 144 13.01 5.15 2.63
N TYR A 145 12.03 4.29 2.40
CA TYR A 145 10.74 4.31 3.07
C TYR A 145 10.47 2.98 3.80
N ASP A 146 11.50 2.39 4.39
CA ASP A 146 11.36 1.21 5.26
C ASP A 146 10.67 0.04 4.56
N GLN A 147 11.10 -0.28 3.35
CA GLN A 147 10.58 -1.45 2.63
C GLN A 147 11.74 -2.22 2.00
N PHE A 148 11.86 -3.50 2.35
CA PHE A 148 12.99 -4.34 1.91
C PHE A 148 12.46 -5.66 1.35
N MET A 149 12.84 -5.98 0.13
CA MET A 149 12.45 -7.24 -0.50
C MET A 149 13.07 -8.44 0.22
N VAL A 150 12.36 -9.53 0.24
CA VAL A 150 12.82 -10.80 0.82
C VAL A 150 12.94 -11.87 -0.25
#